data_492c668599d0cb4a5dd46356a29deeea
#
_entry.id   492c668599d0cb4a5dd46356a29deeea
#
_cell.length_a   1.000
_cell.length_b   1.000
_cell.length_c   1.000
_cell.angle_alpha   90.00
_cell.angle_beta   90.00
_cell.angle_gamma   90.00
#
_symmetry.space_group_name_H-M   'P 1'
#
loop_
_entity.id
_entity.type
_entity.pdbx_description
1 polymer ?
#
loop_
_entity_poly.entity_id
_entity_poly.type
_entity_poly.pdbx_seq_one_letter_code
_entity_poly.pdbx_strand_id
1 'polypeptide(L)'
;ASMIEYNNKKITFIDTPGHELFTSLRARGAKLTNIAIIVIAADDSVMPQTIESINHAKAAGVPIIIAVTKIDRPGNNMEQIKSDVAKYGLTPEDWGGDTPFVGVSSKTGQGIDLLLEYVLLQSEMLELKYNPDRQAVGVVVDAYKDPKQGVVASLIILTGTLKNGDIIVAYNTYGKVRRMQNWIGKQTSKITGGEPVQILGFTELPEPGRIVEVVSNEKEANQRIAFIKESETKSTGDGALQQFLAQLK
;
A
#
# COMPACT_ATOMS: atom_id res chain seq x y z
N ALA A 1 1.45 8.24 -0.99
CA ALA A 1 0.17 7.59 -1.29
C ALA A 1 -0.87 8.64 -1.65
N SER A 2 -1.73 8.33 -2.60
CA SER A 2 -2.82 9.19 -3.09
C SER A 2 -4.11 8.38 -3.15
N MET A 3 -5.25 9.07 -3.13
CA MET A 3 -6.56 8.43 -3.19
C MET A 3 -7.40 9.08 -4.30
N ILE A 4 -8.15 8.27 -5.01
CA ILE A 4 -9.15 8.73 -5.97
C ILE A 4 -10.52 8.17 -5.59
N GLU A 5 -11.56 8.79 -6.09
CA GLU A 5 -12.92 8.27 -6.03
C GLU A 5 -13.35 7.89 -7.46
N TYR A 6 -13.77 6.64 -7.64
CA TYR A 6 -14.24 6.12 -8.91
C TYR A 6 -15.47 5.24 -8.67
N ASN A 7 -16.56 5.50 -9.38
CA ASN A 7 -17.85 4.83 -9.21
C ASN A 7 -18.32 4.76 -7.73
N ASN A 8 -18.21 5.88 -7.00
CA ASN A 8 -18.54 5.99 -5.57
C ASN A 8 -17.72 5.06 -4.64
N LYS A 9 -16.61 4.52 -5.13
CA LYS A 9 -15.66 3.73 -4.35
C LYS A 9 -14.32 4.45 -4.25
N LYS A 10 -13.67 4.33 -3.09
CA LYS A 10 -12.36 4.95 -2.85
C LYS A 10 -11.27 3.94 -3.17
N ILE A 11 -10.29 4.36 -3.96
CA ILE A 11 -9.11 3.57 -4.31
C ILE A 11 -7.89 4.35 -3.84
N THR A 12 -7.07 3.72 -3.00
CA THR A 12 -5.81 4.29 -2.52
C THR A 12 -4.64 3.67 -3.27
N PHE A 13 -3.85 4.52 -3.91
CA PHE A 13 -2.63 4.13 -4.60
C PHE A 13 -1.41 4.35 -3.73
N ILE A 14 -0.57 3.34 -3.62
CA ILE A 14 0.78 3.43 -3.05
C ILE A 14 1.75 3.39 -4.22
N ASP A 15 2.33 4.54 -4.53
CA ASP A 15 3.36 4.64 -5.54
C ASP A 15 4.71 4.18 -4.97
N THR A 16 5.40 3.31 -5.69
CA THR A 16 6.73 2.82 -5.33
C THR A 16 7.73 3.15 -6.44
N PRO A 17 8.89 3.76 -6.10
CA PRO A 17 9.91 4.07 -7.09
C PRO A 17 10.41 2.81 -7.82
N GLY A 18 10.58 2.91 -9.14
CA GLY A 18 11.02 1.80 -9.99
C GLY A 18 12.53 1.50 -9.95
N HIS A 19 13.36 2.35 -9.33
CA HIS A 19 14.82 2.18 -9.31
C HIS A 19 15.25 1.00 -8.43
N GLU A 20 16.32 0.31 -8.82
CA GLU A 20 16.88 -0.85 -8.12
C GLU A 20 17.17 -0.62 -6.63
N LEU A 21 17.54 0.62 -6.27
CA LEU A 21 17.81 1.00 -4.89
C LEU A 21 16.60 0.94 -3.95
N PHE A 22 15.37 0.78 -4.48
CA PHE A 22 14.13 0.83 -3.71
C PHE A 22 13.43 -0.52 -3.54
N THR A 23 14.16 -1.64 -3.68
CA THR A 23 13.63 -3.01 -3.50
C THR A 23 12.84 -3.19 -2.21
N SER A 24 13.34 -2.66 -1.09
CA SER A 24 12.65 -2.76 0.20
C SER A 24 11.31 -2.02 0.23
N LEU A 25 11.17 -0.91 -0.50
CA LEU A 25 9.92 -0.17 -0.62
C LEU A 25 8.90 -0.93 -1.47
N ARG A 26 9.34 -1.58 -2.58
CA ARG A 26 8.47 -2.42 -3.42
C ARG A 26 7.99 -3.66 -2.66
N ALA A 27 8.88 -4.35 -1.97
CA ALA A 27 8.52 -5.50 -1.14
C ALA A 27 7.52 -5.14 -0.03
N ARG A 28 7.70 -3.98 0.61
CA ARG A 28 6.75 -3.45 1.60
C ARG A 28 5.43 -3.06 0.96
N GLY A 29 5.47 -2.30 -0.14
CA GLY A 29 4.28 -1.89 -0.88
C GLY A 29 3.41 -3.11 -1.22
N ALA A 30 3.99 -4.15 -1.79
CA ALA A 30 3.27 -5.37 -2.14
C ALA A 30 2.60 -6.06 -0.93
N LYS A 31 3.25 -6.05 0.25
CA LYS A 31 2.68 -6.63 1.48
C LYS A 31 1.53 -5.80 2.07
N LEU A 32 1.44 -4.53 1.74
CA LEU A 32 0.46 -3.58 2.30
C LEU A 32 -0.74 -3.35 1.39
N THR A 33 -0.64 -3.75 0.13
CA THR A 33 -1.69 -3.57 -0.87
C THR A 33 -2.59 -4.79 -0.98
N ASN A 34 -3.79 -4.57 -1.49
CA ASN A 34 -4.72 -5.65 -1.81
C ASN A 34 -4.54 -6.11 -3.26
N ILE A 35 -4.08 -5.25 -4.14
CA ILE A 35 -3.91 -5.49 -5.58
C ILE A 35 -2.60 -4.81 -6.01
N ALA A 36 -1.82 -5.46 -6.85
CA ALA A 36 -0.62 -4.90 -7.45
C ALA A 36 -0.86 -4.55 -8.93
N ILE A 37 -0.56 -3.32 -9.31
CA ILE A 37 -0.54 -2.90 -10.72
C ILE A 37 0.92 -2.83 -11.15
N ILE A 38 1.33 -3.72 -12.06
CA ILE A 38 2.66 -3.73 -12.65
C ILE A 38 2.63 -2.92 -13.94
N VAL A 39 3.43 -1.86 -13.97
CA VAL A 39 3.46 -0.91 -15.09
C VAL A 39 4.62 -1.25 -16.03
N ILE A 40 4.31 -1.43 -17.32
CA ILE A 40 5.28 -1.71 -18.39
C ILE A 40 5.01 -0.74 -19.53
N ALA A 41 6.02 -0.06 -20.04
CA ALA A 41 5.82 0.81 -21.19
C ALA A 41 5.78 0.01 -22.50
N ALA A 42 4.86 0.35 -23.40
CA ALA A 42 4.68 -0.35 -24.68
C ALA A 42 5.90 -0.25 -25.62
N ASP A 43 6.71 0.76 -25.41
CA ASP A 43 7.97 1.02 -26.15
C ASP A 43 9.21 0.39 -25.47
N ASP A 44 9.02 -0.29 -24.32
CA ASP A 44 10.09 -0.96 -23.59
C ASP A 44 9.89 -2.49 -23.58
N SER A 45 10.90 -3.21 -23.11
CA SER A 45 10.84 -4.64 -22.80
C SER A 45 10.59 -4.85 -21.29
N VAL A 46 10.36 -6.11 -20.90
CA VAL A 46 10.26 -6.48 -19.48
C VAL A 46 11.63 -6.32 -18.82
N MET A 47 11.77 -5.29 -18.02
CA MET A 47 13.01 -4.91 -17.33
C MET A 47 13.24 -5.75 -16.06
N PRO A 48 14.48 -5.86 -15.55
CA PRO A 48 14.74 -6.58 -14.29
C PRO A 48 13.90 -6.11 -13.11
N GLN A 49 13.65 -4.80 -12.99
CA GLN A 49 12.79 -4.22 -11.94
C GLN A 49 11.32 -4.66 -12.07
N THR A 50 10.85 -4.89 -13.30
CA THR A 50 9.52 -5.43 -13.55
C THR A 50 9.41 -6.86 -13.03
N ILE A 51 10.41 -7.69 -13.32
CA ILE A 51 10.49 -9.08 -12.84
C ILE A 51 10.52 -9.11 -11.31
N GLU A 52 11.32 -8.26 -10.70
CA GLU A 52 11.39 -8.11 -9.24
C GLU A 52 10.02 -7.73 -8.66
N SER A 53 9.33 -6.77 -9.26
CA SER A 53 7.99 -6.33 -8.82
C SER A 53 6.96 -7.47 -8.93
N ILE A 54 7.00 -8.26 -10.01
CA ILE A 54 6.16 -9.46 -10.18
C ILE A 54 6.44 -10.45 -9.05
N ASN A 55 7.71 -10.73 -8.76
CA ASN A 55 8.10 -11.67 -7.72
C ASN A 55 7.65 -11.20 -6.33
N HIS A 56 7.75 -9.91 -6.02
CA HIS A 56 7.25 -9.34 -4.76
C HIS A 56 5.73 -9.44 -4.63
N ALA A 57 4.98 -9.14 -5.69
CA ALA A 57 3.52 -9.26 -5.68
C ALA A 57 3.09 -10.72 -5.51
N LYS A 58 3.74 -11.66 -6.20
CA LYS A 58 3.50 -13.10 -6.03
C LYS A 58 3.83 -13.58 -4.62
N ALA A 59 4.97 -13.17 -4.08
CA ALA A 59 5.36 -13.52 -2.70
C ALA A 59 4.40 -12.95 -1.66
N ALA A 60 3.76 -11.81 -1.95
CA ALA A 60 2.73 -11.21 -1.11
C ALA A 60 1.35 -11.89 -1.29
N GLY A 61 1.17 -12.71 -2.32
CA GLY A 61 -0.11 -13.38 -2.61
C GLY A 61 -1.23 -12.45 -3.04
N VAL A 62 -0.90 -11.30 -3.63
CA VAL A 62 -1.90 -10.32 -4.10
C VAL A 62 -2.17 -10.49 -5.60
N PRO A 63 -3.42 -10.28 -6.07
CA PRO A 63 -3.75 -10.24 -7.48
C PRO A 63 -2.90 -9.21 -8.24
N ILE A 64 -2.53 -9.55 -9.46
CA ILE A 64 -1.68 -8.71 -10.31
C ILE A 64 -2.47 -8.28 -11.55
N ILE A 65 -2.43 -6.98 -11.85
CA ILE A 65 -2.91 -6.39 -13.10
C ILE A 65 -1.71 -5.83 -13.85
N ILE A 66 -1.55 -6.14 -15.13
CA ILE A 66 -0.50 -5.57 -15.97
C ILE A 66 -1.06 -4.34 -16.70
N ALA A 67 -0.50 -3.17 -16.42
CA ALA A 67 -0.82 -1.93 -17.12
C ALA A 67 0.27 -1.63 -18.16
N VAL A 68 -0.06 -1.79 -19.44
CA VAL A 68 0.86 -1.47 -20.53
C VAL A 68 0.65 -0.01 -20.91
N THR A 69 1.62 0.83 -20.59
CA THR A 69 1.54 2.30 -20.78
C THR A 69 2.06 2.74 -22.14
N LYS A 70 1.81 4.02 -22.49
CA LYS A 70 2.27 4.65 -23.73
C LYS A 70 1.74 3.97 -25.01
N ILE A 71 0.55 3.40 -24.98
CA ILE A 71 -0.06 2.73 -26.14
C ILE A 71 -0.37 3.69 -27.29
N ASP A 72 -0.34 5.01 -27.05
CA ASP A 72 -0.48 6.06 -28.04
C ASP A 72 0.76 6.25 -28.93
N ARG A 73 1.87 5.59 -28.59
CA ARG A 73 3.11 5.68 -29.38
C ARG A 73 3.16 4.60 -30.47
N PRO A 74 3.79 4.90 -31.63
CA PRO A 74 4.06 3.90 -32.65
C PRO A 74 5.07 2.87 -32.11
N GLY A 75 4.92 1.60 -32.53
CA GLY A 75 5.79 0.50 -32.07
C GLY A 75 5.27 -0.20 -30.81
N ASN A 76 3.98 -0.10 -30.53
CA ASN A 76 3.31 -0.82 -29.46
C ASN A 76 3.50 -2.35 -29.59
N ASN A 77 4.21 -2.95 -28.63
CA ASN A 77 4.57 -4.37 -28.59
C ASN A 77 3.74 -5.15 -27.54
N MET A 78 2.44 -4.91 -27.44
CA MET A 78 1.57 -5.55 -26.46
C MET A 78 1.72 -7.08 -26.44
N GLU A 79 1.70 -7.72 -27.60
CA GLU A 79 1.80 -9.17 -27.71
C GLU A 79 3.19 -9.70 -27.27
N GLN A 80 4.24 -8.93 -27.54
CA GLN A 80 5.57 -9.29 -27.05
C GLN A 80 5.64 -9.18 -25.52
N ILE A 81 5.09 -8.12 -24.94
CA ILE A 81 5.03 -7.94 -23.49
C ILE A 81 4.24 -9.06 -22.83
N LYS A 82 3.08 -9.44 -23.38
CA LYS A 82 2.29 -10.59 -22.91
C LYS A 82 3.13 -11.87 -22.91
N SER A 83 3.83 -12.14 -24.02
CA SER A 83 4.70 -13.32 -24.16
C SER A 83 5.83 -13.32 -23.13
N ASP A 84 6.45 -12.18 -22.90
CA ASP A 84 7.57 -12.06 -21.97
C ASP A 84 7.10 -12.18 -20.50
N VAL A 85 5.99 -11.57 -20.15
CA VAL A 85 5.41 -11.65 -18.80
C VAL A 85 4.87 -13.06 -18.50
N ALA A 86 4.31 -13.75 -19.50
CA ALA A 86 3.84 -15.13 -19.35
C ALA A 86 4.94 -16.11 -18.92
N LYS A 87 6.20 -15.86 -19.30
CA LYS A 87 7.37 -16.65 -18.85
C LYS A 87 7.56 -16.62 -17.33
N TYR A 88 7.02 -15.60 -16.67
CA TYR A 88 7.03 -15.46 -15.21
C TYR A 88 5.74 -15.97 -14.56
N GLY A 89 4.92 -16.75 -15.31
CA GLY A 89 3.70 -17.39 -14.81
C GLY A 89 2.55 -16.41 -14.59
N LEU A 90 2.46 -15.37 -15.40
CA LEU A 90 1.32 -14.43 -15.49
C LEU A 90 0.74 -14.53 -16.91
N THR A 91 -0.14 -15.52 -17.09
CA THR A 91 -0.76 -15.77 -18.38
C THR A 91 -1.92 -14.81 -18.63
N PRO A 92 -1.96 -14.11 -19.79
CA PRO A 92 -3.06 -13.21 -20.14
C PRO A 92 -4.42 -13.91 -20.16
N GLU A 93 -5.49 -13.17 -19.80
CA GLU A 93 -6.87 -13.68 -19.84
C GLU A 93 -7.28 -14.11 -21.24
N ASP A 94 -6.90 -13.37 -22.29
CA ASP A 94 -7.18 -13.71 -23.70
C ASP A 94 -6.43 -14.95 -24.21
N TRP A 95 -5.45 -15.44 -23.47
CA TRP A 95 -4.75 -16.72 -23.70
C TRP A 95 -5.23 -17.84 -22.76
N GLY A 96 -6.36 -17.60 -22.04
CA GLY A 96 -6.93 -18.57 -21.12
C GLY A 96 -6.31 -18.56 -19.71
N GLY A 97 -5.56 -17.52 -19.38
CA GLY A 97 -5.03 -17.28 -18.04
C GLY A 97 -5.97 -16.46 -17.15
N ASP A 98 -5.43 -15.90 -16.09
CA ASP A 98 -6.14 -15.15 -15.05
C ASP A 98 -5.56 -13.74 -14.81
N THR A 99 -4.59 -13.32 -15.61
CA THR A 99 -3.93 -12.03 -15.44
C THR A 99 -4.48 -11.00 -16.43
N PRO A 100 -5.12 -9.91 -15.95
CA PRO A 100 -5.57 -8.82 -16.81
C PRO A 100 -4.39 -8.03 -17.37
N PHE A 101 -4.42 -7.76 -18.69
CA PHE A 101 -3.51 -6.86 -19.39
C PHE A 101 -4.30 -5.69 -19.94
N VAL A 102 -4.03 -4.49 -19.44
CA VAL A 102 -4.75 -3.28 -19.82
C VAL A 102 -3.81 -2.28 -20.48
N GLY A 103 -4.09 -1.96 -21.76
CA GLY A 103 -3.36 -0.89 -22.44
C GLY A 103 -3.85 0.47 -22.00
N VAL A 104 -2.94 1.34 -21.58
CA VAL A 104 -3.27 2.69 -21.08
C VAL A 104 -2.38 3.77 -21.69
N SER A 105 -2.93 4.98 -21.82
CA SER A 105 -2.19 6.18 -22.15
C SER A 105 -2.54 7.31 -21.19
N SER A 106 -1.59 7.75 -20.40
CA SER A 106 -1.77 8.93 -19.53
C SER A 106 -1.91 10.23 -20.33
N LYS A 107 -1.43 10.25 -21.58
CA LYS A 107 -1.52 11.41 -22.45
C LYS A 107 -2.92 11.62 -23.01
N THR A 108 -3.58 10.54 -23.41
CA THR A 108 -4.91 10.57 -24.05
C THR A 108 -6.04 10.22 -23.09
N GLY A 109 -5.73 9.62 -21.92
CA GLY A 109 -6.72 9.05 -21.01
C GLY A 109 -7.23 7.66 -21.42
N GLN A 110 -6.81 7.14 -22.58
CA GLN A 110 -7.26 5.85 -23.08
C GLN A 110 -6.93 4.73 -22.09
N GLY A 111 -7.88 3.84 -21.85
CA GLY A 111 -7.74 2.64 -21.03
C GLY A 111 -7.69 2.88 -19.51
N ILE A 112 -7.68 4.12 -19.03
CA ILE A 112 -7.64 4.42 -17.58
C ILE A 112 -8.92 3.92 -16.90
N ASP A 113 -10.09 4.19 -17.46
CA ASP A 113 -11.36 3.72 -16.89
C ASP A 113 -11.40 2.18 -16.82
N LEU A 114 -10.98 1.50 -17.89
CA LEU A 114 -10.91 0.05 -17.92
C LEU A 114 -9.95 -0.50 -16.84
N LEU A 115 -8.79 0.14 -16.64
CA LEU A 115 -7.86 -0.24 -15.56
C LEU A 115 -8.53 -0.11 -14.18
N LEU A 116 -9.25 0.98 -13.94
CA LEU A 116 -9.96 1.19 -12.68
C LEU A 116 -11.13 0.22 -12.49
N GLU A 117 -11.81 -0.16 -13.55
CA GLU A 117 -12.85 -1.21 -13.53
C GLU A 117 -12.25 -2.56 -13.13
N TYR A 118 -11.11 -2.97 -13.68
CA TYR A 118 -10.41 -4.18 -13.27
C TYR A 118 -9.97 -4.12 -11.79
N VAL A 119 -9.50 -2.98 -11.31
CA VAL A 119 -9.18 -2.80 -9.87
C VAL A 119 -10.43 -3.00 -9.01
N LEU A 120 -11.57 -2.42 -9.38
CA LEU A 120 -12.81 -2.60 -8.64
C LEU A 120 -13.31 -4.05 -8.69
N LEU A 121 -13.26 -4.69 -9.84
CA LEU A 121 -13.65 -6.10 -10.00
C LEU A 121 -12.80 -7.01 -9.10
N GLN A 122 -11.49 -6.86 -9.12
CA GLN A 122 -10.58 -7.61 -8.25
C GLN A 122 -10.86 -7.33 -6.76
N SER A 123 -11.16 -6.08 -6.41
CA SER A 123 -11.50 -5.73 -5.02
C SER A 123 -12.80 -6.37 -4.54
N GLU A 124 -13.77 -6.56 -5.42
CA GLU A 124 -15.03 -7.27 -5.12
C GLU A 124 -14.79 -8.77 -4.92
N MET A 125 -13.97 -9.39 -5.77
CA MET A 125 -13.58 -10.79 -5.63
C MET A 125 -12.82 -11.08 -4.33
N LEU A 126 -12.07 -10.13 -3.83
CA LEU A 126 -11.36 -10.22 -2.55
C LEU A 126 -12.26 -10.02 -1.33
N GLU A 127 -13.53 -9.62 -1.52
CA GLU A 127 -14.49 -9.34 -0.45
C GLU A 127 -13.92 -8.45 0.67
N LEU A 128 -13.17 -7.40 0.29
CA LEU A 128 -12.48 -6.54 1.25
C LEU A 128 -13.48 -5.89 2.22
N LYS A 129 -13.25 -6.09 3.51
CA LYS A 129 -14.10 -5.57 4.60
C LYS A 129 -13.26 -4.79 5.60
N TYR A 130 -13.85 -3.76 6.19
CA TYR A 130 -13.26 -3.06 7.33
C TYR A 130 -14.35 -2.70 8.34
N ASN A 131 -13.98 -2.57 9.60
CA ASN A 131 -14.89 -2.15 10.65
C ASN A 131 -14.55 -0.70 11.09
N PRO A 132 -15.37 0.30 10.75
CA PRO A 132 -15.10 1.70 11.13
C PRO A 132 -15.25 1.98 12.63
N ASP A 133 -15.99 1.15 13.37
CA ASP A 133 -16.37 1.41 14.75
C ASP A 133 -15.33 0.92 15.78
N ARG A 134 -14.28 0.26 15.33
CA ARG A 134 -13.17 -0.13 16.19
C ARG A 134 -12.07 0.94 16.26
N GLN A 135 -11.17 0.79 17.22
CA GLN A 135 -9.92 1.56 17.26
C GLN A 135 -9.12 1.35 15.99
N ALA A 136 -8.49 2.41 15.49
CA ALA A 136 -7.75 2.36 14.24
C ALA A 136 -6.54 1.43 14.34
N VAL A 137 -6.37 0.67 13.27
CA VAL A 137 -5.14 -0.04 12.95
C VAL A 137 -4.70 0.42 11.56
N GLY A 138 -3.46 0.78 11.43
CA GLY A 138 -2.89 1.25 10.19
C GLY A 138 -1.46 0.76 10.02
N VAL A 139 -0.79 1.28 9.00
CA VAL A 139 0.60 0.97 8.70
C VAL A 139 1.35 2.24 8.36
N VAL A 140 2.60 2.32 8.80
CA VAL A 140 3.52 3.40 8.43
C VAL A 140 3.98 3.19 7.00
N VAL A 141 3.62 4.10 6.10
CA VAL A 141 4.13 4.09 4.71
C VAL A 141 5.51 4.74 4.66
N ASP A 142 5.61 5.92 5.30
CA ASP A 142 6.82 6.73 5.35
C ASP A 142 6.82 7.62 6.59
N ALA A 143 8.00 8.02 7.07
CA ALA A 143 8.15 8.97 8.16
C ALA A 143 9.43 9.78 8.03
N TYR A 144 9.36 11.06 8.38
CA TYR A 144 10.50 11.96 8.39
C TYR A 144 10.42 12.98 9.52
N LYS A 145 11.55 13.58 9.83
CA LYS A 145 11.63 14.64 10.85
C LYS A 145 11.63 16.01 10.16
N ASP A 146 10.55 16.75 10.33
CA ASP A 146 10.46 18.13 9.87
C ASP A 146 11.07 19.08 10.92
N PRO A 147 11.93 20.05 10.53
CA PRO A 147 12.57 20.97 11.48
C PRO A 147 11.59 21.85 12.26
N LYS A 148 10.40 22.12 11.70
CA LYS A 148 9.40 23.02 12.31
C LYS A 148 8.26 22.28 13.00
N GLN A 149 7.88 21.11 12.46
CA GLN A 149 6.69 20.35 12.89
C GLN A 149 7.05 19.11 13.74
N GLY A 150 8.31 18.69 13.74
CA GLY A 150 8.75 17.48 14.42
C GLY A 150 8.56 16.22 13.57
N VAL A 151 8.20 15.11 14.19
CA VAL A 151 7.99 13.83 13.49
C VAL A 151 6.69 13.86 12.72
N VAL A 152 6.80 13.69 11.41
CA VAL A 152 5.70 13.54 10.45
C VAL A 152 5.67 12.10 9.98
N ALA A 153 4.53 11.44 10.05
CA ALA A 153 4.35 10.09 9.55
C ALA A 153 3.17 10.01 8.57
N SER A 154 3.39 9.34 7.45
CA SER A 154 2.36 9.01 6.48
C SER A 154 1.86 7.60 6.77
N LEU A 155 0.57 7.46 7.04
CA LEU A 155 -0.07 6.19 7.38
C LEU A 155 -1.13 5.85 6.35
N ILE A 156 -1.42 4.55 6.21
CA ILE A 156 -2.67 4.05 5.64
C ILE A 156 -3.42 3.35 6.76
N ILE A 157 -4.67 3.76 6.98
CA ILE A 157 -5.53 3.12 7.95
C ILE A 157 -6.13 1.87 7.30
N LEU A 158 -5.90 0.71 7.89
CA LEU A 158 -6.39 -0.58 7.38
C LEU A 158 -7.81 -0.87 7.86
N THR A 159 -8.10 -0.53 9.11
CA THR A 159 -9.43 -0.72 9.72
C THR A 159 -9.60 0.23 10.90
N GLY A 160 -10.83 0.44 11.33
CA GLY A 160 -11.14 1.37 12.42
C GLY A 160 -11.17 2.83 11.99
N THR A 161 -11.28 3.71 12.97
CA THR A 161 -11.27 5.16 12.79
C THR A 161 -10.21 5.80 13.67
N LEU A 162 -9.27 6.51 13.04
CA LEU A 162 -8.27 7.33 13.73
C LEU A 162 -8.80 8.74 13.94
N LYS A 163 -8.61 9.28 15.15
CA LYS A 163 -9.09 10.61 15.55
C LYS A 163 -7.97 11.46 16.12
N ASN A 164 -8.11 12.78 16.03
CA ASN A 164 -7.24 13.69 16.76
C ASN A 164 -7.36 13.41 18.27
N GLY A 165 -6.21 13.36 18.94
CA GLY A 165 -6.13 13.06 20.37
C GLY A 165 -5.90 11.59 20.71
N ASP A 166 -6.07 10.67 19.76
CA ASP A 166 -5.77 9.26 19.97
C ASP A 166 -4.30 9.05 20.32
N ILE A 167 -4.05 8.07 21.19
CA ILE A 167 -2.70 7.61 21.49
C ILE A 167 -2.41 6.41 20.59
N ILE A 168 -1.32 6.49 19.88
CA ILE A 168 -0.90 5.50 18.88
C ILE A 168 0.45 4.90 19.23
N VAL A 169 0.60 3.63 18.93
CA VAL A 169 1.85 2.89 19.09
C VAL A 169 2.28 2.35 17.72
N ALA A 170 3.55 2.51 17.39
CA ALA A 170 4.18 1.92 16.21
C ALA A 170 5.50 1.27 16.62
N TYR A 171 5.46 -0.06 16.82
CA TYR A 171 6.63 -0.83 17.20
C TYR A 171 7.33 -0.30 18.46
N ASN A 172 8.43 0.46 18.34
CA ASN A 172 9.25 0.96 19.44
C ASN A 172 8.96 2.42 19.84
N THR A 173 7.99 3.05 19.20
CA THR A 173 7.61 4.44 19.46
C THR A 173 6.11 4.59 19.65
N TYR A 174 5.72 5.64 20.35
CA TYR A 174 4.33 6.01 20.52
C TYR A 174 4.17 7.53 20.40
N GLY A 175 2.94 7.98 20.39
CA GLY A 175 2.64 9.40 20.42
C GLY A 175 1.15 9.68 20.51
N LYS A 176 0.82 10.96 20.69
CA LYS A 176 -0.54 11.45 20.65
C LYS A 176 -0.79 12.17 19.34
N VAL A 177 -1.80 11.77 18.59
CA VAL A 177 -2.18 12.42 17.33
C VAL A 177 -2.57 13.86 17.59
N ARG A 178 -1.72 14.80 17.21
CA ARG A 178 -1.93 16.25 17.41
C ARG A 178 -2.63 16.89 16.22
N ARG A 179 -2.28 16.41 15.02
CA ARG A 179 -2.79 16.96 13.76
C ARG A 179 -2.81 15.84 12.71
N MET A 180 -3.86 15.86 11.89
CA MET A 180 -3.97 15.00 10.73
C MET A 180 -4.26 15.82 9.49
N GLN A 181 -3.65 15.41 8.37
CA GLN A 181 -3.92 15.92 7.03
C GLN A 181 -4.24 14.76 6.11
N ASN A 182 -5.27 14.91 5.31
CA ASN A 182 -5.59 13.93 4.28
C ASN A 182 -4.58 14.03 3.11
N TRP A 183 -4.73 13.16 2.13
CA TRP A 183 -3.85 13.06 0.96
C TRP A 183 -3.78 14.34 0.09
N ILE A 184 -4.77 15.22 0.15
CA ILE A 184 -4.75 16.53 -0.53
C ILE A 184 -4.23 17.66 0.38
N GLY A 185 -3.66 17.35 1.54
CA GLY A 185 -3.12 18.33 2.47
C GLY A 185 -4.16 19.07 3.33
N LYS A 186 -5.45 18.71 3.22
CA LYS A 186 -6.51 19.33 4.04
C LYS A 186 -6.50 18.74 5.45
N GLN A 187 -6.57 19.62 6.45
CA GLN A 187 -6.69 19.20 7.84
C GLN A 187 -8.01 18.47 8.09
N THR A 188 -7.92 17.37 8.84
CA THR A 188 -9.07 16.54 9.22
C THR A 188 -9.00 16.15 10.68
N SER A 189 -10.15 15.87 11.29
CA SER A 189 -10.25 15.41 12.69
C SER A 189 -10.39 13.89 12.80
N LYS A 190 -10.76 13.21 11.72
CA LYS A 190 -10.93 11.75 11.68
C LYS A 190 -10.59 11.19 10.30
N ILE A 191 -10.09 9.96 10.27
CA ILE A 191 -9.79 9.17 9.07
C ILE A 191 -10.24 7.73 9.30
N THR A 192 -10.78 7.10 8.26
CA THR A 192 -11.29 5.73 8.31
C THR A 192 -10.43 4.76 7.48
N GLY A 193 -10.78 3.47 7.52
CA GLY A 193 -10.05 2.42 6.78
C GLY A 193 -9.97 2.68 5.28
N GLY A 194 -8.84 2.32 4.69
CA GLY A 194 -8.50 2.52 3.27
C GLY A 194 -7.95 3.92 2.95
N GLU A 195 -8.01 4.88 3.88
CA GLU A 195 -7.60 6.25 3.59
C GLU A 195 -6.15 6.53 4.01
N PRO A 196 -5.36 7.20 3.15
CA PRO A 196 -4.03 7.68 3.51
C PRO A 196 -4.14 8.97 4.33
N VAL A 197 -3.29 9.09 5.33
CA VAL A 197 -3.25 10.25 6.22
C VAL A 197 -1.81 10.58 6.60
N GLN A 198 -1.52 11.87 6.68
CA GLN A 198 -0.29 12.37 7.28
C GLN A 198 -0.59 12.86 8.69
N ILE A 199 0.19 12.41 9.65
CA ILE A 199 -0.01 12.74 11.06
C ILE A 199 1.22 13.38 11.68
N LEU A 200 0.97 14.18 12.70
CA LEU A 200 1.95 14.72 13.64
C LEU A 200 1.64 14.20 15.03
N GLY A 201 2.65 13.70 15.75
CA GLY A 201 2.43 13.32 17.14
C GLY A 201 3.32 12.23 17.70
N PHE A 202 4.01 11.46 16.89
CA PHE A 202 4.99 10.49 17.38
C PHE A 202 6.12 11.18 18.14
N THR A 203 6.62 10.52 19.19
CA THR A 203 7.76 10.98 19.99
C THR A 203 9.07 10.76 19.25
N GLU A 204 9.19 9.65 18.56
CA GLU A 204 10.35 9.27 17.75
C GLU A 204 9.89 8.82 16.36
N LEU A 205 10.85 8.72 15.44
CA LEU A 205 10.58 8.35 14.06
C LEU A 205 10.10 6.89 13.97
N PRO A 206 8.85 6.63 13.58
CA PRO A 206 8.39 5.26 13.39
C PRO A 206 9.03 4.65 12.14
N GLU A 207 9.34 3.36 12.19
CA GLU A 207 9.87 2.65 11.04
C GLU A 207 8.78 2.41 9.98
N PRO A 208 9.06 2.72 8.69
CA PRO A 208 8.15 2.38 7.61
C PRO A 208 7.86 0.87 7.55
N GLY A 209 6.59 0.52 7.26
CA GLY A 209 6.11 -0.86 7.21
C GLY A 209 5.67 -1.44 8.55
N ARG A 210 5.80 -0.69 9.65
CA ARG A 210 5.31 -1.13 10.96
C ARG A 210 3.82 -0.84 11.12
N ILE A 211 3.15 -1.73 11.84
CA ILE A 211 1.76 -1.55 12.25
C ILE A 211 1.66 -0.41 13.25
N VAL A 212 0.62 0.39 13.09
CA VAL A 212 0.20 1.43 14.03
C VAL A 212 -1.13 1.04 14.62
N GLU A 213 -1.22 1.04 15.94
CA GLU A 213 -2.45 0.75 16.68
C GLU A 213 -2.81 1.92 17.58
N VAL A 214 -4.11 2.19 17.70
CA VAL A 214 -4.64 3.08 18.74
C VAL A 214 -4.74 2.30 20.04
N VAL A 215 -4.29 2.93 21.12
CA VAL A 215 -4.36 2.39 22.49
C VAL A 215 -5.09 3.37 23.42
N SER A 216 -5.57 2.87 24.55
CA SER A 216 -6.42 3.68 25.45
C SER A 216 -5.67 4.77 26.21
N ASN A 217 -4.38 4.54 26.50
CA ASN A 217 -3.54 5.46 27.27
C ASN A 217 -2.05 5.20 27.09
N GLU A 218 -1.22 6.14 27.56
CA GLU A 218 0.26 6.03 27.45
C GLU A 218 0.85 4.83 28.22
N LYS A 219 0.20 4.40 29.30
CA LYS A 219 0.63 3.23 30.07
C LYS A 219 0.51 1.96 29.20
N GLU A 220 -0.61 1.80 28.51
CA GLU A 220 -0.80 0.71 27.55
C GLU A 220 0.20 0.79 26.42
N ALA A 221 0.48 2.01 25.89
CA ALA A 221 1.49 2.22 24.88
C ALA A 221 2.86 1.68 25.29
N ASN A 222 3.31 2.06 26.50
CA ASN A 222 4.59 1.60 27.03
C ASN A 222 4.62 0.09 27.28
N GLN A 223 3.52 -0.51 27.73
CA GLN A 223 3.41 -1.97 27.89
C GLN A 223 3.52 -2.69 26.55
N ARG A 224 2.86 -2.18 25.50
CA ARG A 224 2.96 -2.73 24.15
C ARG A 224 4.38 -2.68 23.61
N ILE A 225 5.07 -1.55 23.76
CA ILE A 225 6.47 -1.39 23.35
C ILE A 225 7.37 -2.37 24.11
N ALA A 226 7.20 -2.51 25.42
CA ALA A 226 7.98 -3.46 26.22
C ALA A 226 7.77 -4.91 25.76
N PHE A 227 6.52 -5.30 25.50
CA PHE A 227 6.17 -6.64 24.98
C PHE A 227 6.78 -6.90 23.61
N ILE A 228 6.75 -5.92 22.69
CA ILE A 228 7.36 -6.04 21.35
C ILE A 228 8.86 -6.25 21.46
N LYS A 229 9.55 -5.45 22.28
CA LYS A 229 10.99 -5.57 22.52
C LYS A 229 11.37 -6.95 23.10
N GLU A 230 10.56 -7.48 23.99
CA GLU A 230 10.79 -8.81 24.61
C GLU A 230 10.54 -9.96 23.63
N SER A 231 9.54 -9.83 22.76
CA SER A 231 9.23 -10.84 21.74
C SER A 231 10.29 -10.90 20.62
N GLU A 232 10.93 -9.80 20.27
CA GLU A 232 12.00 -9.75 19.25
C GLU A 232 13.30 -10.39 19.71
N THR A 233 13.61 -10.34 20.99
CA THR A 233 14.73 -11.12 21.53
C THR A 233 14.50 -12.64 21.40
N LYS A 234 13.27 -13.06 21.08
CA LYS A 234 12.86 -14.46 20.96
C LYS A 234 12.54 -14.94 19.53
N SER A 235 12.37 -14.05 18.54
CA SER A 235 12.05 -14.44 17.16
C SER A 235 12.49 -13.40 16.12
N THR A 236 13.08 -13.85 15.02
CA THR A 236 13.42 -13.03 13.86
C THR A 236 12.16 -12.52 13.13
N GLY A 237 11.99 -11.29 13.14
CA GLY A 237 10.99 -10.24 12.85
C GLY A 237 9.97 -10.31 11.70
N ASP A 238 9.87 -11.30 10.82
CA ASP A 238 8.95 -11.24 9.65
C ASP A 238 7.60 -11.98 9.86
N GLY A 239 7.54 -12.90 10.83
CA GLY A 239 6.34 -13.69 11.13
C GLY A 239 5.21 -12.91 11.82
N ALA A 240 5.55 -11.90 12.62
CA ALA A 240 4.58 -11.16 13.44
C ALA A 240 3.62 -10.30 12.61
N LEU A 241 4.11 -9.67 11.53
CA LEU A 241 3.29 -8.86 10.63
C LEU A 241 2.27 -9.73 9.87
N GLN A 242 2.70 -10.89 9.37
CA GLN A 242 1.80 -11.80 8.64
C GLN A 242 0.74 -12.42 9.55
N GLN A 243 1.10 -12.82 10.78
CA GLN A 243 0.14 -13.33 11.76
C GLN A 243 -0.88 -12.27 12.18
N PHE A 244 -0.44 -11.03 12.37
CA PHE A 244 -1.33 -9.95 12.73
C PHE A 244 -2.30 -9.58 11.60
N LEU A 245 -1.84 -9.47 10.36
CA LEU A 245 -2.70 -9.22 9.20
C LEU A 245 -3.69 -10.36 8.94
N ALA A 246 -3.34 -11.60 9.28
CA ALA A 246 -4.25 -12.75 9.21
C ALA A 246 -5.38 -12.71 10.25
N GLN A 247 -5.16 -12.06 11.41
CA GLN A 247 -6.17 -11.89 12.45
C GLN A 247 -7.15 -10.72 12.16
N LEU A 248 -6.81 -9.85 11.21
CA LEU A 248 -7.67 -8.72 10.80
C LEU A 248 -8.63 -9.07 9.64
N LYS A 249 -8.45 -10.23 9.01
CA LYS A 249 -9.35 -10.81 8.01
C LYS A 249 -10.45 -11.63 8.69
#